data_8f5ad510a068eccd71be75f22140b627
#
_entry.id   8f5ad510a068eccd71be75f22140b627
#
_cell.length_a   1.000
_cell.length_b   1.000
_cell.length_c   1.000
_cell.angle_alpha   90.00
_cell.angle_beta   90.00
_cell.angle_gamma   90.00
#
_symmetry.space_group_name_H-M   'P 1'
#
loop_
_entity.id
_entity.type
_entity.pdbx_description
1 polymer ?
#
loop_
_entity_poly.entity_id
_entity_poly.type
_entity_poly.pdbx_seq_one_letter_code
_entity_poly.pdbx_strand_id
1 'polypeptide(L)'
;QRQMCIRDRRYTAKGEEIIPLQTTELISQLETAYNEGIRSCAIVLMHGYRYPKHEQKIKEIADKIGFTQVSVSHEVSPLMKLVSRGDTTVVDAYLSPILRRYVNQFRDFLLEKSGGNREQGKDILNSSNSPDINLVKLMFMQSNGGLTDAHKFQGKDSLLSGPAVGIVGAVQTSKNAGFY
;
A
#
# COMPACT_ATOMS: atom_id res chain seq x y z
N GLN A 1 -13.73 8.22 11.36
CA GLN A 1 -13.69 7.49 12.65
C GLN A 1 -12.47 6.58 12.66
N ARG A 2 -11.73 6.56 13.75
CA ARG A 2 -10.61 5.64 13.98
C ARG A 2 -11.01 4.72 15.12
N GLN A 3 -11.12 3.44 14.85
CA GLN A 3 -11.22 2.42 15.87
C GLN A 3 -9.89 1.70 15.99
N MET A 4 -9.42 1.52 17.20
CA MET A 4 -8.21 0.79 17.52
C MET A 4 -8.57 -0.42 18.36
N CYS A 5 -8.36 -1.62 17.81
CA CYS A 5 -8.51 -2.87 18.53
C CYS A 5 -7.16 -3.31 19.07
N ILE A 6 -6.97 -3.25 20.37
CA ILE A 6 -5.76 -3.76 21.02
C ILE A 6 -6.02 -5.22 21.42
N ARG A 7 -5.15 -6.13 20.94
CA ARG A 7 -5.23 -7.55 21.27
C ARG A 7 -3.93 -8.06 21.86
N ASP A 8 -4.05 -8.75 22.96
CA ASP A 8 -2.94 -9.45 23.62
C ASP A 8 -2.60 -10.70 22.82
N ARG A 9 -1.63 -10.55 21.93
CA ARG A 9 -1.06 -11.66 21.17
C ARG A 9 0.43 -11.49 21.16
N ARG A 10 1.12 -12.54 21.57
CA ARG A 10 2.56 -12.41 21.76
C ARG A 10 3.29 -13.60 21.17
N TYR A 11 4.17 -13.28 20.24
CA TYR A 11 5.36 -14.09 20.00
C TYR A 11 6.47 -13.62 20.93
N THR A 12 7.28 -14.55 21.42
CA THR A 12 8.57 -14.19 22.02
C THR A 12 9.50 -13.65 20.94
N ALA A 13 10.59 -12.99 21.36
CA ALA A 13 11.66 -12.59 20.44
C ALA A 13 12.32 -13.80 19.73
N LYS A 14 12.14 -15.02 20.27
CA LYS A 14 12.63 -16.28 19.70
C LYS A 14 11.62 -16.93 18.73
N GLY A 15 10.38 -16.45 18.65
CA GLY A 15 9.34 -16.96 17.74
C GLY A 15 8.43 -18.03 18.37
N GLU A 16 8.46 -18.17 19.69
CA GLU A 16 7.51 -19.03 20.39
C GLU A 16 6.18 -18.30 20.54
N GLU A 17 5.09 -18.96 20.23
CA GLU A 17 3.74 -18.41 20.38
C GLU A 17 3.31 -18.51 21.85
N ILE A 18 3.23 -17.38 22.56
CA ILE A 18 2.79 -17.34 23.96
C ILE A 18 1.27 -17.35 24.06
N ILE A 19 0.60 -16.62 23.18
CA ILE A 19 -0.85 -16.48 23.16
C ILE A 19 -1.35 -16.64 21.72
N PRO A 20 -2.18 -17.67 21.45
CA PRO A 20 -2.71 -17.92 20.12
C PRO A 20 -3.72 -16.83 19.67
N LEU A 21 -3.88 -16.72 18.36
CA LEU A 21 -4.81 -15.78 17.75
C LEU A 21 -6.27 -16.16 18.05
N GLN A 22 -6.96 -15.41 18.87
CA GLN A 22 -8.41 -15.58 19.11
C GLN A 22 -9.18 -15.00 17.92
N THR A 23 -9.49 -15.85 16.95
CA THR A 23 -10.09 -15.44 15.67
C THR A 23 -11.56 -15.01 15.81
N THR A 24 -12.34 -15.67 16.68
CA THR A 24 -13.78 -15.43 16.79
C THR A 24 -14.12 -14.01 17.20
N GLU A 25 -13.49 -13.52 18.25
CA GLU A 25 -13.71 -12.15 18.73
C GLU A 25 -13.15 -11.11 17.77
N LEU A 26 -12.02 -11.40 17.12
CA LEU A 26 -11.45 -10.54 16.09
C LEU A 26 -12.40 -10.38 14.90
N ILE A 27 -12.99 -11.47 14.42
CA ILE A 27 -13.95 -11.44 13.32
C ILE A 27 -15.13 -10.54 13.69
N SER A 28 -15.74 -10.76 14.84
CA SER A 28 -16.87 -9.95 15.30
C SER A 28 -16.55 -8.44 15.36
N GLN A 29 -15.35 -8.07 15.82
CA GLN A 29 -14.94 -6.66 15.87
C GLN A 29 -14.68 -6.08 14.49
N LEU A 30 -14.05 -6.83 13.58
CA LEU A 30 -13.83 -6.39 12.21
C LEU A 30 -15.15 -6.24 11.46
N GLU A 31 -16.09 -7.15 11.65
CA GLU A 31 -17.43 -7.07 11.06
C GLU A 31 -18.20 -5.84 11.60
N THR A 32 -18.12 -5.58 12.90
CA THR A 32 -18.71 -4.38 13.49
C THR A 32 -18.14 -3.11 12.86
N ALA A 33 -16.81 -3.00 12.79
CA ALA A 33 -16.14 -1.86 12.16
C ALA A 33 -16.52 -1.71 10.68
N TYR A 34 -16.63 -2.83 9.97
CA TYR A 34 -17.06 -2.83 8.57
C TYR A 34 -18.50 -2.34 8.41
N ASN A 35 -19.42 -2.78 9.28
CA ASN A 35 -20.82 -2.35 9.28
C ASN A 35 -20.97 -0.87 9.64
N GLU A 36 -20.08 -0.32 10.45
CA GLU A 36 -20.00 1.12 10.75
C GLU A 36 -19.43 1.97 9.58
N GLY A 37 -19.06 1.34 8.47
CA GLY A 37 -18.59 2.03 7.27
C GLY A 37 -17.08 2.14 7.14
N ILE A 38 -16.29 1.54 8.02
CA ILE A 38 -14.82 1.50 7.90
C ILE A 38 -14.45 0.54 6.77
N ARG A 39 -13.60 0.99 5.85
CA ARG A 39 -13.21 0.21 4.66
C ARG A 39 -11.71 -0.04 4.55
N SER A 40 -10.92 0.61 5.40
CA SER A 40 -9.45 0.47 5.44
C SER A 40 -9.01 -0.06 6.78
N CYS A 41 -8.08 -1.01 6.79
CA CYS A 41 -7.55 -1.64 7.98
C CYS A 41 -6.01 -1.62 7.96
N ALA A 42 -5.40 -1.24 9.09
CA ALA A 42 -3.97 -1.34 9.33
C ALA A 42 -3.71 -2.40 10.40
N ILE A 43 -2.86 -3.38 10.10
CA ILE A 43 -2.54 -4.52 10.97
C ILE A 43 -1.08 -4.40 11.39
N VAL A 44 -0.85 -4.27 12.71
CA VAL A 44 0.48 -4.10 13.28
C VAL A 44 0.63 -4.96 14.54
N LEU A 45 1.54 -5.93 14.52
CA LEU A 45 1.83 -6.79 15.67
C LEU A 45 3.29 -6.65 16.12
N MET A 46 3.56 -6.87 17.40
CA MET A 46 4.85 -6.60 18.05
C MET A 46 6.05 -7.16 17.26
N HIS A 47 6.04 -8.43 16.91
CA HIS A 47 7.10 -9.09 16.16
C HIS A 47 6.71 -9.47 14.73
N GLY A 48 5.70 -8.78 14.16
CA GLY A 48 5.19 -9.02 12.79
C GLY A 48 6.28 -8.93 11.73
N TYR A 49 7.27 -8.06 11.89
CA TYR A 49 8.40 -7.93 10.98
C TYR A 49 9.23 -9.21 10.82
N ARG A 50 9.25 -10.07 11.84
CA ARG A 50 10.01 -11.33 11.84
C ARG A 50 9.11 -12.56 11.76
N TYR A 51 7.92 -12.50 12.37
CA TYR A 51 6.95 -13.60 12.45
C TYR A 51 5.61 -13.17 11.92
N PRO A 52 5.42 -13.13 10.59
CA PRO A 52 4.27 -12.51 9.95
C PRO A 52 2.98 -13.35 9.99
N LYS A 53 3.03 -14.62 10.40
CA LYS A 53 1.91 -15.57 10.34
C LYS A 53 0.59 -15.01 10.90
N HIS A 54 0.62 -14.35 12.05
CA HIS A 54 -0.59 -13.77 12.65
C HIS A 54 -1.11 -12.59 11.84
N GLU A 55 -0.23 -11.71 11.37
CA GLU A 55 -0.63 -10.59 10.51
C GLU A 55 -1.25 -11.09 9.20
N GLN A 56 -0.68 -12.11 8.59
CA GLN A 56 -1.21 -12.74 7.38
C GLN A 56 -2.61 -13.32 7.61
N LYS A 57 -2.80 -14.05 8.72
CA LYS A 57 -4.10 -14.61 9.06
C LYS A 57 -5.16 -13.54 9.30
N ILE A 58 -4.80 -12.44 9.95
CA ILE A 58 -5.71 -11.30 10.15
C ILE A 58 -6.04 -10.64 8.81
N LYS A 59 -5.05 -10.49 7.91
CA LYS A 59 -5.24 -9.98 6.56
C LYS A 59 -6.27 -10.81 5.80
N GLU A 60 -6.11 -12.14 5.78
CA GLU A 60 -7.06 -13.03 5.12
C GLU A 60 -8.50 -12.90 5.66
N ILE A 61 -8.64 -12.69 6.97
CA ILE A 61 -9.95 -12.46 7.60
C ILE A 61 -10.54 -11.13 7.15
N ALA A 62 -9.74 -10.07 7.18
CA ALA A 62 -10.18 -8.73 6.76
C ALA A 62 -10.57 -8.70 5.27
N ASP A 63 -9.79 -9.36 4.42
CA ASP A 63 -10.08 -9.48 2.99
C ASP A 63 -11.41 -10.24 2.76
N LYS A 64 -11.68 -11.33 3.51
CA LYS A 64 -12.93 -12.09 3.43
C LYS A 64 -14.15 -11.28 3.90
N ILE A 65 -13.99 -10.41 4.89
CA ILE A 65 -15.05 -9.50 5.35
C ILE A 65 -15.38 -8.44 4.29
N GLY A 66 -14.40 -8.10 3.43
CA GLY A 66 -14.59 -7.17 2.32
C GLY A 66 -13.92 -5.81 2.49
N PHE A 67 -12.95 -5.66 3.39
CA PHE A 67 -12.17 -4.44 3.47
C PHE A 67 -11.48 -4.15 2.13
N THR A 68 -11.61 -2.92 1.63
CA THR A 68 -11.06 -2.53 0.33
C THR A 68 -9.56 -2.22 0.38
N GLN A 69 -9.05 -1.94 1.57
CA GLN A 69 -7.64 -1.72 1.83
C GLN A 69 -7.24 -2.40 3.13
N VAL A 70 -6.31 -3.33 3.04
CA VAL A 70 -5.68 -3.97 4.20
C VAL A 70 -4.17 -3.77 4.10
N SER A 71 -3.63 -2.92 4.96
CA SER A 71 -2.19 -2.67 5.05
C SER A 71 -1.59 -3.43 6.21
N VAL A 72 -0.58 -4.24 5.95
CA VAL A 72 0.04 -5.14 6.94
C VAL A 72 1.46 -4.70 7.20
N SER A 73 1.86 -4.60 8.46
CA SER A 73 3.10 -3.95 8.85
C SER A 73 4.36 -4.61 8.30
N HIS A 74 4.37 -5.93 8.16
CA HIS A 74 5.54 -6.65 7.62
C HIS A 74 5.71 -6.47 6.09
N GLU A 75 4.64 -6.14 5.36
CA GLU A 75 4.70 -5.83 3.92
C GLU A 75 5.02 -4.36 3.69
N VAL A 76 4.40 -3.48 4.49
CA VAL A 76 4.51 -2.02 4.32
C VAL A 76 5.86 -1.49 4.78
N SER A 77 6.33 -1.92 5.96
CA SER A 77 7.58 -1.43 6.56
C SER A 77 8.17 -2.49 7.50
N PRO A 78 8.98 -3.43 7.02
CA PRO A 78 9.50 -4.56 7.82
C PRO A 78 10.59 -4.13 8.80
N LEU A 79 10.39 -3.04 9.54
CA LEU A 79 11.31 -2.50 10.52
C LEU A 79 11.01 -3.03 11.92
N MET A 80 12.04 -3.17 12.75
CA MET A 80 11.90 -3.68 14.13
C MET A 80 11.04 -2.75 15.02
N LYS A 81 11.18 -1.44 14.88
CA LYS A 81 10.52 -0.44 15.74
C LYS A 81 8.99 -0.45 15.53
N LEU A 82 8.25 -0.90 16.55
CA LEU A 82 6.80 -1.06 16.49
C LEU A 82 6.06 0.24 16.15
N VAL A 83 6.37 1.33 16.81
CA VAL A 83 5.66 2.62 16.64
C VAL A 83 5.86 3.14 15.22
N SER A 84 7.10 3.32 14.77
CA SER A 84 7.38 3.83 13.41
C SER A 84 6.80 2.92 12.32
N ARG A 85 6.84 1.60 12.52
CA ARG A 85 6.22 0.63 11.61
C ARG A 85 4.70 0.79 11.60
N GLY A 86 4.10 0.97 12.78
CA GLY A 86 2.68 1.21 12.95
C GLY A 86 2.23 2.48 12.25
N ASP A 87 2.92 3.59 12.48
CA ASP A 87 2.60 4.88 11.87
C ASP A 87 2.64 4.78 10.34
N THR A 88 3.70 4.17 9.78
CA THR A 88 3.81 3.97 8.33
C THR A 88 2.67 3.09 7.79
N THR A 89 2.29 2.04 8.51
CA THR A 89 1.20 1.15 8.10
C THR A 89 -0.16 1.84 8.13
N VAL A 90 -0.42 2.65 9.15
CA VAL A 90 -1.66 3.46 9.27
C VAL A 90 -1.75 4.48 8.15
N VAL A 91 -0.64 5.18 7.88
CA VAL A 91 -0.56 6.15 6.78
C VAL A 91 -0.82 5.47 5.44
N ASP A 92 -0.23 4.31 5.21
CA ASP A 92 -0.46 3.53 3.99
C ASP A 92 -1.93 3.12 3.85
N ALA A 93 -2.54 2.58 4.90
CA ALA A 93 -3.96 2.19 4.90
C ALA A 93 -4.91 3.38 4.62
N TYR A 94 -4.52 4.57 5.04
CA TYR A 94 -5.30 5.79 4.83
C TYR A 94 -5.13 6.36 3.42
N LEU A 95 -3.89 6.46 2.94
CA LEU A 95 -3.58 7.13 1.68
C LEU A 95 -3.78 6.24 0.45
N SER A 96 -3.53 4.94 0.54
CA SER A 96 -3.58 4.05 -0.62
C SER A 96 -4.93 4.04 -1.36
N PRO A 97 -6.10 4.06 -0.71
CA PRO A 97 -7.38 4.15 -1.42
C PRO A 97 -7.55 5.47 -2.18
N ILE A 98 -7.09 6.59 -1.60
CA ILE A 98 -7.16 7.92 -2.21
C ILE A 98 -6.25 7.96 -3.44
N LEU A 99 -5.03 7.46 -3.28
CA LEU A 99 -4.02 7.42 -4.33
C LEU A 99 -4.45 6.55 -5.51
N ARG A 100 -5.00 5.35 -5.26
CA ARG A 100 -5.53 4.49 -6.33
C ARG A 100 -6.63 5.16 -7.13
N ARG A 101 -7.52 5.89 -6.46
CA ARG A 101 -8.57 6.66 -7.14
C ARG A 101 -7.97 7.71 -8.06
N TYR A 102 -6.99 8.46 -7.57
CA TYR A 102 -6.28 9.45 -8.35
C TYR A 102 -5.56 8.83 -9.56
N VAL A 103 -4.81 7.76 -9.34
CA VAL A 103 -4.08 7.04 -10.40
C VAL A 103 -5.04 6.53 -11.48
N ASN A 104 -6.17 5.95 -11.06
CA ASN A 104 -7.19 5.45 -12.00
C ASN A 104 -7.81 6.58 -12.83
N GLN A 105 -8.18 7.70 -12.20
CA GLN A 105 -8.72 8.87 -12.91
C GLN A 105 -7.73 9.42 -13.93
N PHE A 106 -6.47 9.51 -13.55
CA PHE A 106 -5.41 10.00 -14.44
C PHE A 106 -5.17 9.05 -15.61
N ARG A 107 -5.15 7.74 -15.34
CA ARG A 107 -5.05 6.71 -16.39
C ARG A 107 -6.23 6.79 -17.37
N ASP A 108 -7.44 6.87 -16.85
CA ASP A 108 -8.66 6.93 -17.67
C ASP A 108 -8.65 8.19 -18.57
N PHE A 109 -8.19 9.33 -18.02
CA PHE A 109 -8.01 10.56 -18.79
C PHE A 109 -6.97 10.38 -19.92
N LEU A 110 -5.83 9.72 -19.66
CA LEU A 110 -4.82 9.48 -20.70
C LEU A 110 -5.34 8.56 -21.80
N LEU A 111 -6.09 7.52 -21.44
CA LEU A 111 -6.69 6.60 -22.40
C LEU A 111 -7.72 7.30 -23.30
N GLU A 112 -8.55 8.15 -22.72
CA GLU A 112 -9.53 8.95 -23.46
C GLU A 112 -8.86 9.89 -24.48
N LYS A 113 -7.78 10.54 -24.09
CA LYS A 113 -6.98 11.41 -24.95
C LYS A 113 -6.22 10.66 -26.05
N SER A 114 -5.85 9.40 -25.81
CA SER A 114 -5.15 8.55 -26.76
C SER A 114 -6.07 7.87 -27.79
N GLY A 115 -7.39 8.12 -27.78
CA GLY A 115 -8.35 7.53 -28.71
C GLY A 115 -8.66 6.05 -28.45
N GLY A 116 -8.27 5.50 -27.30
CA GLY A 116 -8.55 4.13 -26.91
C GLY A 116 -9.98 3.91 -26.44
N ASN A 117 -10.67 2.88 -26.95
CA ASN A 117 -11.98 2.47 -26.46
C ASN A 117 -11.91 2.03 -24.99
N ARG A 118 -12.85 2.51 -24.16
CA ARG A 118 -12.94 2.19 -22.72
C ARG A 118 -13.03 0.70 -22.41
N GLU A 119 -13.53 -0.11 -23.35
CA GLU A 119 -13.69 -1.58 -23.17
C GLU A 119 -12.37 -2.35 -23.27
N GLN A 120 -11.41 -1.88 -24.06
CA GLN A 120 -10.11 -2.53 -24.21
C GLN A 120 -9.12 -2.22 -23.08
N GLY A 121 -9.35 -1.14 -22.32
CA GLY A 121 -8.44 -0.69 -21.26
C GLY A 121 -8.41 -1.59 -20.01
N LYS A 122 -9.43 -2.40 -19.76
CA LYS A 122 -9.50 -3.28 -18.58
C LYS A 122 -8.68 -4.57 -18.73
N ASP A 123 -8.59 -5.10 -19.95
CA ASP A 123 -7.91 -6.39 -20.20
C ASP A 123 -6.41 -6.24 -20.49
N ILE A 124 -5.98 -5.05 -20.92
CA ILE A 124 -4.58 -4.79 -21.31
C ILE A 124 -3.63 -4.76 -20.09
N LEU A 125 -4.14 -4.48 -18.91
CA LEU A 125 -3.33 -4.37 -17.69
C LEU A 125 -2.89 -5.72 -17.11
N ASN A 126 -3.53 -6.81 -17.50
CA ASN A 126 -3.21 -8.17 -17.04
C ASN A 126 -2.41 -8.99 -18.07
N SER A 127 -2.14 -8.45 -19.24
CA SER A 127 -1.44 -9.15 -20.30
C SER A 127 0.02 -8.70 -20.41
N SER A 128 0.91 -9.48 -19.84
CA SER A 128 2.36 -9.26 -19.87
C SER A 128 2.99 -9.52 -21.27
N ASN A 129 2.22 -9.88 -22.29
CA ASN A 129 2.74 -10.44 -23.55
C ASN A 129 2.09 -9.92 -24.83
N SER A 130 1.60 -8.68 -24.89
CA SER A 130 1.12 -8.12 -26.16
C SER A 130 2.15 -7.15 -26.73
N PRO A 131 2.70 -7.40 -27.94
CA PRO A 131 3.74 -6.55 -28.54
C PRO A 131 3.17 -5.35 -29.32
N ASP A 132 1.92 -4.98 -29.17
CA ASP A 132 1.32 -3.94 -29.99
C ASP A 132 0.78 -2.75 -29.23
N ILE A 133 1.17 -1.58 -29.75
CA ILE A 133 0.57 -0.25 -29.60
C ILE A 133 1.07 0.56 -28.39
N ASN A 134 1.82 1.61 -28.67
CA ASN A 134 1.97 2.90 -27.97
C ASN A 134 1.29 3.04 -26.58
N LEU A 135 1.47 2.05 -25.69
CA LEU A 135 0.96 2.10 -24.34
C LEU A 135 1.88 3.02 -23.55
N VAL A 136 1.42 4.22 -23.26
CA VAL A 136 2.11 5.14 -22.38
C VAL A 136 2.26 4.47 -21.01
N LYS A 137 3.47 4.05 -20.67
CA LYS A 137 3.78 3.47 -19.39
C LYS A 137 3.74 4.56 -18.31
N LEU A 138 2.73 4.50 -17.45
CA LEU A 138 2.56 5.45 -16.37
C LEU A 138 3.45 5.04 -15.18
N MET A 139 4.43 5.88 -14.88
CA MET A 139 5.36 5.70 -13.78
C MET A 139 5.22 6.85 -12.77
N PHE A 140 5.31 6.53 -11.49
CA PHE A 140 5.29 7.52 -10.40
C PHE A 140 6.60 7.54 -9.63
N MET A 141 7.02 8.74 -9.24
CA MET A 141 8.17 8.91 -8.37
C MET A 141 7.79 8.54 -6.93
N GLN A 142 8.63 7.74 -6.31
CA GLN A 142 8.51 7.38 -4.89
C GLN A 142 9.27 8.38 -4.00
N SER A 143 8.98 8.35 -2.71
CA SER A 143 9.67 9.18 -1.69
C SER A 143 11.19 8.92 -1.60
N ASN A 144 11.65 7.78 -2.09
CA ASN A 144 13.08 7.43 -2.15
C ASN A 144 13.79 7.94 -3.43
N GLY A 145 13.07 8.65 -4.31
CA GLY A 145 13.61 9.14 -5.59
C GLY A 145 13.60 8.11 -6.72
N GLY A 146 13.11 6.89 -6.50
CA GLY A 146 12.93 5.87 -7.52
C GLY A 146 11.61 6.01 -8.26
N LEU A 147 11.54 5.46 -9.48
CA LEU A 147 10.31 5.35 -10.26
C LEU A 147 9.68 3.97 -10.04
N THR A 148 8.36 3.95 -9.87
CA THR A 148 7.57 2.72 -9.78
C THR A 148 6.39 2.75 -10.75
N ASP A 149 5.93 1.58 -11.13
CA ASP A 149 4.73 1.43 -11.93
C ASP A 149 3.48 1.91 -11.16
N ALA A 150 2.53 2.49 -11.87
CA ALA A 150 1.30 3.03 -11.31
C ALA A 150 0.54 2.04 -10.42
N HIS A 151 0.57 0.74 -10.76
CA HIS A 151 -0.11 -0.31 -10.00
C HIS A 151 0.59 -0.69 -8.69
N LYS A 152 1.90 -0.45 -8.62
CA LYS A 152 2.73 -0.75 -7.44
C LYS A 152 2.91 0.45 -6.53
N PHE A 153 2.38 1.62 -6.92
CA PHE A 153 2.52 2.84 -6.16
C PHE A 153 1.62 2.82 -4.93
N GLN A 154 2.23 2.85 -3.75
CA GLN A 154 1.54 2.74 -2.45
C GLN A 154 1.49 4.09 -1.72
N GLY A 155 0.52 4.24 -0.82
CA GLY A 155 0.31 5.47 -0.06
C GLY A 155 1.55 5.92 0.71
N LYS A 156 2.28 5.00 1.32
CA LYS A 156 3.55 5.27 2.04
C LYS A 156 4.61 5.92 1.14
N ASP A 157 4.64 5.55 -0.14
CA ASP A 157 5.67 5.97 -1.09
C ASP A 157 5.39 7.37 -1.67
N SER A 158 4.17 7.88 -1.48
CA SER A 158 3.73 9.16 -2.05
C SER A 158 4.08 10.39 -1.22
N LEU A 159 4.33 10.24 0.09
CA LEU A 159 4.40 11.35 1.05
C LEU A 159 5.47 12.40 0.72
N LEU A 160 6.67 11.98 0.36
CA LEU A 160 7.79 12.83 0.03
C LEU A 160 8.19 12.74 -1.46
N SER A 161 7.31 12.25 -2.31
CA SER A 161 7.59 12.09 -3.73
C SER A 161 7.84 13.43 -4.44
N GLY A 162 7.11 14.50 -4.07
CA GLY A 162 7.32 15.83 -4.60
C GLY A 162 8.71 16.40 -4.31
N PRO A 163 9.14 16.50 -3.04
CA PRO A 163 10.51 16.87 -2.70
C PRO A 163 11.57 15.98 -3.35
N ALA A 164 11.34 14.67 -3.43
CA ALA A 164 12.26 13.73 -4.08
C ALA A 164 12.46 14.06 -5.58
N VAL A 165 11.37 14.32 -6.32
CA VAL A 165 11.45 14.78 -7.71
C VAL A 165 12.28 16.06 -7.84
N GLY A 166 12.03 17.03 -6.95
CA GLY A 166 12.77 18.29 -6.93
C GLY A 166 14.28 18.10 -6.77
N ILE A 167 14.69 17.24 -5.84
CA ILE A 167 16.11 16.94 -5.61
C ILE A 167 16.72 16.22 -6.82
N VAL A 168 16.06 15.18 -7.34
CA VAL A 168 16.55 14.45 -8.51
C VAL A 168 16.69 15.38 -9.71
N GLY A 169 15.69 16.24 -9.95
CA GLY A 169 15.72 17.24 -11.02
C GLY A 169 16.85 18.24 -10.85
N ALA A 170 17.04 18.79 -9.65
CA ALA A 170 18.12 19.74 -9.36
C ALA A 170 19.50 19.11 -9.60
N VAL A 171 19.73 17.90 -9.09
CA VAL A 171 21.00 17.17 -9.31
C VAL A 171 21.26 16.94 -10.79
N GLN A 172 20.25 16.50 -11.55
CA GLN A 172 20.41 16.25 -12.98
C GLN A 172 20.70 17.53 -13.76
N THR A 173 20.00 18.62 -13.43
CA THR A 173 20.22 19.94 -14.05
C THR A 173 21.60 20.47 -13.75
N SER A 174 22.08 20.37 -12.48
CA SER A 174 23.44 20.76 -12.08
C SER A 174 24.51 19.99 -12.85
N LYS A 175 24.33 18.66 -12.96
CA LYS A 175 25.28 17.84 -13.75
C LYS A 175 25.31 18.25 -15.21
N ASN A 176 24.16 18.49 -15.83
CA ASN A 176 24.09 18.95 -17.22
C ASN A 176 24.72 20.32 -17.43
N ALA A 177 24.72 21.16 -16.39
CA ALA A 177 25.38 22.47 -16.39
C ALA A 177 26.88 22.42 -16.01
N GLY A 178 27.42 21.22 -15.75
CA GLY A 178 28.86 21.03 -15.41
C GLY A 178 29.22 21.25 -13.95
N PHE A 179 28.23 21.34 -13.04
CA PHE A 179 28.46 21.37 -11.59
C PHE A 179 28.45 19.94 -11.03
N TYR A 180 29.50 19.57 -10.29
CA TYR A 180 29.71 18.26 -9.68
C TYR A 180 29.84 18.37 -8.16
#